data_307a6b9bbb829371888d0aeb96e3d05c
#
_entry.id   307a6b9bbb829371888d0aeb96e3d05c
#
_cell.length_a   1.000
_cell.length_b   1.000
_cell.length_c   1.000
_cell.angle_alpha   90.00
_cell.angle_beta   90.00
_cell.angle_gamma   90.00
#
_symmetry.space_group_name_H-M   'P 1'
#
loop_
_entity.id
_entity.type
_entity.pdbx_description
1 polymer ?
#
loop_
_entity_poly.entity_id
_entity_poly.type
_entity_poly.pdbx_seq_one_letter_code
_entity_poly.pdbx_strand_id
1 'polypeptide(L)'
;YEFIEKKDNGAVVAVPSYMVDVYRECDIVEEILRIYGYNNIELPQAMRMSVNAPQKPEPEQVRTTVSNFLAANGFVETMINSLTKSEYYSKLKTFPEDKCVRIMNPLSSDLNVMRQTLLLNGLEVVAYNINRQITNIRTFEYGSVYSFNPEMDGKTLDSYEEHTCFAMFISGQPEKSWRVDPGKGNYFQLKGYLELLLKRFGCDIYSLETEAAPADL
;
A
#
# COMPACT_ATOMS: atom_id res chain seq x y z
N TYR A 1 26.53 5.79 36.42
CA TYR A 1 25.63 4.83 37.09
C TYR A 1 26.09 4.55 38.51
N GLU A 2 25.16 4.45 39.44
CA GLU A 2 25.45 4.03 40.79
C GLU A 2 24.96 2.60 41.02
N PHE A 3 25.85 1.71 41.48
CA PHE A 3 25.48 0.34 41.83
C PHE A 3 24.81 0.34 43.24
N ILE A 4 23.58 -0.14 43.30
CA ILE A 4 22.81 -0.16 44.53
C ILE A 4 22.90 -1.56 45.18
N GLU A 5 22.56 -2.61 44.46
CA GLU A 5 22.42 -3.95 45.01
C GLU A 5 22.69 -5.02 43.95
N LYS A 6 23.31 -6.13 44.37
CA LYS A 6 23.44 -7.35 43.58
C LYS A 6 22.27 -8.28 43.90
N LYS A 7 21.58 -8.77 42.88
CA LYS A 7 20.56 -9.81 42.96
C LYS A 7 21.06 -11.12 42.35
N ASP A 8 20.41 -12.25 42.64
CA ASP A 8 20.81 -13.58 42.16
C ASP A 8 20.90 -13.65 40.63
N ASN A 9 20.07 -12.92 39.93
CA ASN A 9 20.01 -12.93 38.44
C ASN A 9 20.16 -11.53 37.86
N GLY A 10 20.87 -10.62 38.52
CA GLY A 10 21.05 -9.26 38.02
C GLY A 10 21.64 -8.31 39.03
N ALA A 11 21.46 -7.02 38.74
CA ALA A 11 21.87 -5.91 39.56
C ALA A 11 20.86 -4.78 39.53
N VAL A 12 20.74 -4.05 40.63
CA VAL A 12 19.98 -2.79 40.66
C VAL A 12 20.97 -1.64 40.55
N VAL A 13 20.76 -0.80 39.55
CA VAL A 13 21.57 0.37 39.27
C VAL A 13 20.71 1.62 39.22
N ALA A 14 21.19 2.69 39.82
CA ALA A 14 20.57 3.99 39.64
C ALA A 14 21.19 4.70 38.42
N VAL A 15 20.29 5.22 37.58
CA VAL A 15 20.66 6.00 36.41
C VAL A 15 20.60 7.47 36.78
N PRO A 16 21.68 8.26 36.54
CA PRO A 16 21.65 9.70 36.79
C PRO A 16 20.56 10.41 35.98
N SER A 17 19.88 11.38 36.59
CA SER A 17 18.72 12.06 35.98
C SER A 17 19.04 12.87 34.71
N TYR A 18 20.32 13.15 34.44
CA TYR A 18 20.76 13.82 33.21
C TYR A 18 20.87 12.89 32.03
N MET A 19 20.82 11.57 32.24
CA MET A 19 20.84 10.56 31.17
C MET A 19 19.40 10.24 30.77
N VAL A 20 18.79 11.17 30.06
CA VAL A 20 17.35 11.13 29.70
C VAL A 20 16.98 9.99 28.74
N ASP A 21 17.97 9.43 28.03
CA ASP A 21 17.76 8.36 27.04
C ASP A 21 17.88 6.96 27.63
N VAL A 22 18.31 6.85 28.91
CA VAL A 22 18.56 5.56 29.58
C VAL A 22 17.47 5.31 30.62
N TYR A 23 16.50 4.45 30.28
CA TYR A 23 15.40 4.10 31.18
C TYR A 23 14.99 2.62 31.11
N ARG A 24 15.57 1.83 30.20
CA ARG A 24 15.32 0.39 30.04
C ARG A 24 16.57 -0.40 30.35
N GLU A 25 16.40 -1.68 30.63
CA GLU A 25 17.50 -2.61 30.86
C GLU A 25 18.45 -2.69 29.64
N CYS A 26 17.90 -2.72 28.43
CA CYS A 26 18.71 -2.77 27.21
C CYS A 26 19.63 -1.57 27.04
N ASP A 27 19.21 -0.38 27.50
CA ASP A 27 20.03 0.83 27.41
C ASP A 27 21.26 0.74 28.31
N ILE A 28 21.13 0.12 29.50
CA ILE A 28 22.25 -0.17 30.42
C ILE A 28 23.17 -1.27 29.84
N VAL A 29 22.59 -2.30 29.25
CA VAL A 29 23.36 -3.35 28.58
C VAL A 29 24.19 -2.78 27.44
N GLU A 30 23.67 -1.84 26.65
CA GLU A 30 24.42 -1.15 25.62
C GLU A 30 25.64 -0.42 26.18
N GLU A 31 25.48 0.32 27.26
CA GLU A 31 26.60 1.03 27.90
C GLU A 31 27.68 0.08 28.43
N ILE A 32 27.27 -1.06 28.99
CA ILE A 32 28.21 -2.09 29.44
C ILE A 32 28.97 -2.67 28.24
N LEU A 33 28.27 -2.96 27.14
CA LEU A 33 28.88 -3.52 25.92
C LEU A 33 29.84 -2.56 25.24
N ARG A 34 29.62 -1.25 25.33
CA ARG A 34 30.56 -0.24 24.84
C ARG A 34 31.94 -0.33 25.54
N ILE A 35 31.94 -0.64 26.84
CA ILE A 35 33.18 -0.78 27.62
C ILE A 35 33.79 -2.19 27.45
N TYR A 36 32.94 -3.22 27.50
CA TYR A 36 33.34 -4.61 27.31
C TYR A 36 33.89 -4.85 25.91
N GLY A 37 33.33 -4.18 24.92
CA GLY A 37 33.64 -4.32 23.51
C GLY A 37 32.72 -5.30 22.80
N TYR A 38 31.98 -4.81 21.79
CA TYR A 38 31.07 -5.63 21.00
C TYR A 38 31.74 -6.83 20.32
N ASN A 39 33.00 -6.70 19.95
CA ASN A 39 33.76 -7.78 19.31
C ASN A 39 34.10 -8.94 20.27
N ASN A 40 33.95 -8.74 21.58
CA ASN A 40 34.20 -9.77 22.60
C ASN A 40 32.96 -10.65 22.86
N ILE A 41 31.84 -10.34 22.21
CA ILE A 41 30.61 -11.13 22.34
C ILE A 41 30.76 -12.39 21.48
N GLU A 42 30.67 -13.54 22.11
CA GLU A 42 30.67 -14.82 21.39
C GLU A 42 29.36 -14.96 20.61
N LEU A 43 29.48 -15.07 19.29
CA LEU A 43 28.34 -15.34 18.43
C LEU A 43 27.94 -16.83 18.56
N PRO A 44 26.66 -17.14 18.78
CA PRO A 44 26.22 -18.51 18.83
C PRO A 44 26.44 -19.19 17.47
N GLN A 45 27.01 -20.39 17.47
CA GLN A 45 27.27 -21.15 16.24
C GLN A 45 25.97 -21.63 15.56
N ALA A 46 24.85 -21.64 16.28
CA ALA A 46 23.56 -22.04 15.77
C ALA A 46 22.44 -21.23 16.41
N MET A 47 21.52 -20.79 15.58
CA MET A 47 20.28 -20.17 16.01
C MET A 47 19.14 -21.21 15.94
N ARG A 48 18.39 -21.37 17.04
CA ARG A 48 17.16 -22.16 17.03
C ARG A 48 15.98 -21.24 16.87
N MET A 49 15.26 -21.40 15.76
CA MET A 49 14.03 -20.66 15.50
C MET A 49 12.93 -21.61 15.03
N SER A 50 11.72 -21.32 15.44
CA SER A 50 10.54 -21.99 14.87
C SER A 50 10.22 -21.32 13.53
N VAL A 51 10.29 -22.08 12.45
CA VAL A 51 9.89 -21.61 11.14
C VAL A 51 8.46 -22.06 10.89
N ASN A 52 7.51 -21.13 10.97
CA ASN A 52 6.17 -21.37 10.48
C ASN A 52 6.15 -20.97 9.01
N ALA A 53 6.06 -21.94 8.11
CA ALA A 53 5.82 -21.65 6.70
C ALA A 53 4.41 -21.05 6.57
N PRO A 54 4.26 -19.83 6.05
CA PRO A 54 2.96 -19.26 5.83
C PRO A 54 2.20 -20.08 4.79
N GLN A 55 0.94 -20.43 5.08
CA GLN A 55 0.07 -21.13 4.13
C GLN A 55 -0.41 -20.23 2.97
N LYS A 56 -0.19 -18.94 3.10
CA LYS A 56 -0.59 -17.94 2.09
C LYS A 56 0.62 -17.49 1.28
N PRO A 57 0.44 -17.20 -0.01
CA PRO A 57 1.49 -16.57 -0.81
C PRO A 57 1.93 -15.26 -0.15
N GLU A 58 3.23 -15.00 -0.19
CA GLU A 58 3.77 -13.74 0.31
C GLU A 58 3.25 -12.57 -0.55
N PRO A 59 2.70 -11.51 0.04
CA PRO A 59 2.11 -10.39 -0.71
C PRO A 59 3.07 -9.77 -1.73
N GLU A 60 4.34 -9.63 -1.39
CA GLU A 60 5.36 -9.08 -2.29
C GLU A 60 5.64 -9.99 -3.50
N GLN A 61 5.54 -11.30 -3.34
CA GLN A 61 5.67 -12.25 -4.44
C GLN A 61 4.49 -12.12 -5.41
N VAL A 62 3.28 -11.95 -4.88
CA VAL A 62 2.07 -11.70 -5.69
C VAL A 62 2.24 -10.39 -6.47
N ARG A 63 2.61 -9.30 -5.78
CA ARG A 63 2.85 -7.99 -6.38
C ARG A 63 3.89 -8.07 -7.51
N THR A 64 5.03 -8.68 -7.24
CA THR A 64 6.11 -8.84 -8.23
C THR A 64 5.64 -9.64 -9.45
N THR A 65 4.88 -10.72 -9.25
CA THR A 65 4.36 -11.54 -10.34
C THR A 65 3.42 -10.75 -11.26
N VAL A 66 2.51 -9.97 -10.65
CA VAL A 66 1.56 -9.12 -11.39
C VAL A 66 2.29 -7.99 -12.12
N SER A 67 3.19 -7.28 -11.42
CA SER A 67 3.94 -6.15 -11.98
C SER A 67 4.79 -6.58 -13.18
N ASN A 68 5.53 -7.67 -13.05
CA ASN A 68 6.34 -8.21 -14.15
C ASN A 68 5.49 -8.62 -15.37
N PHE A 69 4.33 -9.23 -15.12
CA PHE A 69 3.42 -9.59 -16.20
C PHE A 69 2.89 -8.35 -16.93
N LEU A 70 2.43 -7.34 -16.19
CA LEU A 70 1.89 -6.13 -16.77
C LEU A 70 2.95 -5.30 -17.48
N ALA A 71 4.13 -5.14 -16.89
CA ALA A 71 5.25 -4.44 -17.52
C ALA A 71 5.67 -5.11 -18.85
N ALA A 72 5.73 -6.45 -18.88
CA ALA A 72 6.00 -7.20 -20.12
C ALA A 72 4.91 -7.03 -21.19
N ASN A 73 3.69 -6.63 -20.80
CA ASN A 73 2.57 -6.32 -21.70
C ASN A 73 2.40 -4.81 -21.99
N GLY A 74 3.42 -4.01 -21.68
CA GLY A 74 3.48 -2.59 -22.01
C GLY A 74 2.69 -1.67 -21.06
N PHE A 75 2.38 -2.14 -19.85
CA PHE A 75 1.86 -1.29 -18.80
C PHE A 75 2.99 -0.60 -18.04
N VAL A 76 2.74 0.61 -17.59
CA VAL A 76 3.64 1.39 -16.74
C VAL A 76 3.05 1.46 -15.33
N GLU A 77 3.85 1.15 -14.33
CA GLU A 77 3.45 1.32 -12.93
C GLU A 77 3.38 2.81 -12.59
N THR A 78 2.31 3.21 -11.91
CA THR A 78 2.12 4.55 -11.38
C THR A 78 2.13 4.52 -9.85
N MET A 79 2.68 5.56 -9.26
CA MET A 79 2.66 5.83 -7.82
C MET A 79 2.04 7.20 -7.62
N ILE A 80 0.75 7.22 -7.30
CA ILE A 80 -0.01 8.46 -7.15
C ILE A 80 -0.12 8.79 -5.66
N ASN A 81 -0.19 10.08 -5.34
CA ASN A 81 -0.40 10.54 -3.96
C ASN A 81 -1.70 9.94 -3.38
N SER A 82 -1.65 9.52 -2.13
CA SER A 82 -2.83 9.06 -1.39
C SER A 82 -3.80 10.20 -1.02
N LEU A 83 -3.34 11.45 -1.09
CA LEU A 83 -4.18 12.62 -0.87
C LEU A 83 -4.86 13.06 -2.16
N THR A 84 -6.12 13.48 -2.03
CA THR A 84 -6.97 13.91 -3.15
C THR A 84 -7.99 14.97 -2.70
N LYS A 85 -8.87 15.35 -3.61
CA LYS A 85 -9.92 16.37 -3.42
C LYS A 85 -11.18 15.76 -2.84
N SER A 86 -11.69 16.32 -1.75
CA SER A 86 -13.02 15.93 -1.22
C SER A 86 -14.16 16.18 -2.22
N GLU A 87 -13.99 17.16 -3.12
CA GLU A 87 -15.00 17.50 -4.13
C GLU A 87 -15.37 16.32 -5.04
N TYR A 88 -14.44 15.40 -5.29
CA TYR A 88 -14.72 14.20 -6.08
C TYR A 88 -15.79 13.30 -5.47
N TYR A 89 -15.86 13.27 -4.15
CA TYR A 89 -16.75 12.40 -3.39
C TYR A 89 -18.13 13.02 -3.12
N SER A 90 -18.31 14.32 -3.34
CA SER A 90 -19.52 15.06 -3.01
C SER A 90 -20.78 14.58 -3.74
N LYS A 91 -20.63 13.93 -4.88
CA LYS A 91 -21.74 13.41 -5.71
C LYS A 91 -21.77 11.89 -5.81
N LEU A 92 -20.77 11.21 -5.27
CA LEU A 92 -20.67 9.75 -5.34
C LEU A 92 -21.41 9.10 -4.18
N LYS A 93 -22.26 8.13 -4.49
CA LYS A 93 -22.94 7.28 -3.49
C LYS A 93 -22.10 6.07 -3.13
N THR A 94 -21.38 5.54 -4.10
CA THR A 94 -20.47 4.37 -3.92
C THR A 94 -19.30 4.71 -3.01
N PHE A 95 -18.78 5.94 -3.11
CA PHE A 95 -17.72 6.48 -2.27
C PHE A 95 -18.17 7.78 -1.62
N PRO A 96 -18.99 7.71 -0.55
CA PRO A 96 -19.62 8.89 0.02
C PRO A 96 -18.61 9.77 0.79
N GLU A 97 -18.86 11.08 0.77
CA GLU A 97 -17.95 12.09 1.34
C GLU A 97 -17.81 11.96 2.87
N ASP A 98 -18.81 11.47 3.57
CA ASP A 98 -18.79 11.26 5.02
C ASP A 98 -17.83 10.15 5.47
N LYS A 99 -17.45 9.26 4.55
CA LYS A 99 -16.40 8.24 4.76
C LYS A 99 -14.99 8.71 4.41
N CYS A 100 -14.81 9.96 3.99
CA CYS A 100 -13.47 10.49 3.72
C CYS A 100 -12.67 10.68 5.01
N VAL A 101 -11.42 10.20 5.00
CA VAL A 101 -10.44 10.55 6.02
C VAL A 101 -9.90 11.96 5.73
N ARG A 102 -10.26 12.92 6.56
CA ARG A 102 -9.89 14.33 6.37
C ARG A 102 -8.56 14.66 7.01
N ILE A 103 -7.74 15.43 6.30
CA ILE A 103 -6.46 15.92 6.82
C ILE A 103 -6.70 17.17 7.68
N MET A 104 -6.13 17.19 8.88
CA MET A 104 -6.32 18.28 9.84
C MET A 104 -5.75 19.61 9.32
N ASN A 105 -4.54 19.58 8.74
CA ASN A 105 -3.84 20.74 8.21
C ASN A 105 -3.42 20.50 6.75
N PRO A 106 -4.36 20.51 5.78
CA PRO A 106 -4.03 20.23 4.39
C PRO A 106 -3.17 21.35 3.79
N LEU A 107 -2.18 20.98 2.97
CA LEU A 107 -1.33 21.93 2.25
C LEU A 107 -2.09 22.73 1.18
N SER A 108 -3.17 22.15 0.66
CA SER A 108 -4.06 22.80 -0.30
C SER A 108 -5.46 22.20 -0.23
N SER A 109 -6.45 22.88 -0.80
CA SER A 109 -7.81 22.36 -0.98
C SER A 109 -7.85 21.10 -1.85
N ASP A 110 -6.85 20.93 -2.73
CA ASP A 110 -6.74 19.81 -3.65
C ASP A 110 -6.16 18.54 -3.01
N LEU A 111 -5.67 18.62 -1.79
CA LEU A 111 -5.05 17.53 -1.04
C LEU A 111 -5.60 17.48 0.39
N ASN A 112 -6.91 17.53 0.53
CA ASN A 112 -7.58 17.71 1.82
C ASN A 112 -8.17 16.43 2.42
N VAL A 113 -8.24 15.34 1.64
CA VAL A 113 -8.70 14.03 2.11
C VAL A 113 -7.81 12.91 1.58
N MET A 114 -7.84 11.76 2.26
CA MET A 114 -7.25 10.53 1.72
C MET A 114 -8.23 9.84 0.77
N ARG A 115 -7.69 9.21 -0.26
CA ARG A 115 -8.48 8.57 -1.32
C ARG A 115 -9.22 7.32 -0.82
N GLN A 116 -10.50 7.19 -1.17
CA GLN A 116 -11.30 5.99 -0.94
C GLN A 116 -11.16 4.95 -2.06
N THR A 117 -10.63 5.35 -3.21
CA THR A 117 -10.46 4.49 -4.39
C THR A 117 -9.27 4.94 -5.22
N LEU A 118 -8.64 4.01 -5.94
CA LEU A 118 -7.60 4.32 -6.94
C LEU A 118 -8.17 4.88 -8.25
N LEU A 119 -9.48 4.74 -8.47
CA LEU A 119 -10.13 5.08 -9.74
C LEU A 119 -9.95 6.55 -10.10
N LEU A 120 -10.28 7.46 -9.18
CA LEU A 120 -10.31 8.90 -9.45
C LEU A 120 -8.91 9.45 -9.75
N ASN A 121 -7.92 9.08 -8.92
CA ASN A 121 -6.53 9.48 -9.14
C ASN A 121 -5.96 8.86 -10.43
N GLY A 122 -6.31 7.61 -10.74
CA GLY A 122 -5.90 6.99 -11.99
C GLY A 122 -6.49 7.69 -13.23
N LEU A 123 -7.75 8.15 -13.15
CA LEU A 123 -8.36 8.98 -14.22
C LEU A 123 -7.68 10.34 -14.36
N GLU A 124 -7.21 10.95 -13.27
CA GLU A 124 -6.39 12.17 -13.33
C GLU A 124 -5.09 11.94 -14.12
N VAL A 125 -4.41 10.80 -13.88
CA VAL A 125 -3.20 10.44 -14.65
C VAL A 125 -3.51 10.27 -16.13
N VAL A 126 -4.61 9.60 -16.46
CA VAL A 126 -5.05 9.44 -17.84
C VAL A 126 -5.32 10.82 -18.48
N ALA A 127 -6.09 11.68 -17.82
CA ALA A 127 -6.40 13.03 -18.29
C ALA A 127 -5.13 13.89 -18.47
N TYR A 128 -4.20 13.83 -17.50
CA TYR A 128 -2.92 14.52 -17.55
C TYR A 128 -2.10 14.15 -18.80
N ASN A 129 -2.04 12.86 -19.11
CA ASN A 129 -1.30 12.37 -20.28
C ASN A 129 -2.00 12.72 -21.60
N ILE A 130 -3.33 12.58 -21.67
CA ILE A 130 -4.12 12.97 -22.86
C ILE A 130 -3.91 14.45 -23.19
N ASN A 131 -3.91 15.34 -22.20
CA ASN A 131 -3.64 16.77 -22.38
C ASN A 131 -2.23 17.05 -22.93
N ARG A 132 -1.31 16.07 -22.84
CA ARG A 132 0.04 16.12 -23.41
C ARG A 132 0.18 15.34 -24.70
N GLN A 133 -0.94 15.00 -25.33
CA GLN A 133 -1.01 14.26 -26.59
C GLN A 133 -0.52 12.80 -26.49
N ILE A 134 -0.41 12.27 -25.27
CA ILE A 134 -0.14 10.85 -25.02
C ILE A 134 -1.48 10.17 -24.82
N THR A 135 -2.02 9.57 -25.88
CA THR A 135 -3.38 9.01 -25.87
C THR A 135 -3.41 7.51 -25.62
N ASN A 136 -2.33 6.78 -25.97
CA ASN A 136 -2.24 5.34 -25.77
C ASN A 136 -1.60 5.05 -24.41
N ILE A 137 -2.45 4.83 -23.42
CA ILE A 137 -2.06 4.72 -22.02
C ILE A 137 -2.41 3.32 -21.52
N ARG A 138 -1.45 2.66 -20.92
CA ARG A 138 -1.63 1.43 -20.15
C ARG A 138 -0.90 1.62 -18.84
N THR A 139 -1.63 1.79 -17.76
CA THR A 139 -1.04 1.98 -16.44
C THR A 139 -1.65 1.04 -15.42
N PHE A 140 -0.90 0.75 -14.38
CA PHE A 140 -1.40 0.06 -13.20
C PHE A 140 -0.82 0.66 -11.94
N GLU A 141 -1.50 0.48 -10.84
CA GLU A 141 -1.09 0.95 -9.53
C GLU A 141 -1.44 -0.06 -8.45
N TYR A 142 -0.48 -0.29 -7.56
CA TYR A 142 -0.74 -0.79 -6.22
C TYR A 142 -0.74 0.39 -5.26
N GLY A 143 -1.83 0.59 -4.55
CA GLY A 143 -1.94 1.70 -3.63
C GLY A 143 -2.89 1.43 -2.49
N SER A 144 -2.68 2.11 -1.37
CA SER A 144 -3.62 2.08 -0.27
C SER A 144 -4.79 3.01 -0.52
N VAL A 145 -5.96 2.58 -0.07
CA VAL A 145 -7.20 3.34 -0.01
C VAL A 145 -7.65 3.40 1.44
N TYR A 146 -8.38 4.43 1.80
CA TYR A 146 -8.67 4.76 3.19
C TYR A 146 -10.14 5.08 3.36
N SER A 147 -10.73 4.62 4.45
CA SER A 147 -12.10 4.97 4.83
C SER A 147 -12.20 5.30 6.31
N PHE A 148 -13.12 6.17 6.62
CA PHE A 148 -13.54 6.52 7.97
C PHE A 148 -14.88 5.88 8.26
N ASN A 149 -15.05 5.31 9.45
CA ASN A 149 -16.33 4.82 9.90
C ASN A 149 -17.10 5.94 10.61
N PRO A 150 -18.17 6.49 10.01
CA PRO A 150 -18.91 7.60 10.58
C PRO A 150 -19.71 7.25 11.84
N GLU A 151 -19.88 5.96 12.17
CA GLU A 151 -20.53 5.51 13.40
C GLU A 151 -19.60 5.57 14.63
N MET A 152 -18.30 5.79 14.41
CA MET A 152 -17.27 5.88 15.46
C MET A 152 -16.88 7.34 15.74
N ASP A 153 -16.30 7.57 16.91
CA ASP A 153 -15.98 8.92 17.41
C ASP A 153 -14.72 9.56 16.77
N GLY A 154 -13.99 8.79 15.96
CA GLY A 154 -12.78 9.26 15.27
C GLY A 154 -11.55 9.47 16.16
N LYS A 155 -11.62 9.11 17.46
CA LYS A 155 -10.52 9.34 18.41
C LYS A 155 -9.50 8.21 18.45
N THR A 156 -9.87 7.03 17.98
CA THR A 156 -9.02 5.84 17.94
C THR A 156 -8.75 5.42 16.50
N LEU A 157 -7.67 4.67 16.29
CA LEU A 157 -7.32 4.15 14.97
C LEU A 157 -8.37 3.15 14.45
N ASP A 158 -9.13 2.52 15.31
CA ASP A 158 -10.22 1.59 14.94
C ASP A 158 -11.35 2.26 14.14
N SER A 159 -11.40 3.60 14.17
CA SER A 159 -12.34 4.39 13.36
C SER A 159 -11.93 4.50 11.89
N TYR A 160 -10.74 4.04 11.53
CA TYR A 160 -10.15 4.20 10.20
C TYR A 160 -9.75 2.85 9.64
N GLU A 161 -9.99 2.67 8.37
CA GLU A 161 -9.61 1.46 7.64
C GLU A 161 -8.62 1.81 6.53
N GLU A 162 -7.62 0.96 6.34
CA GLU A 162 -6.68 1.02 5.23
C GLU A 162 -6.66 -0.32 4.51
N HIS A 163 -6.84 -0.28 3.18
CA HIS A 163 -6.78 -1.46 2.34
C HIS A 163 -5.82 -1.25 1.18
N THR A 164 -4.98 -2.24 0.91
CA THR A 164 -4.18 -2.26 -0.31
C THR A 164 -5.05 -2.70 -1.48
N CYS A 165 -5.11 -1.87 -2.51
CA CYS A 165 -5.87 -2.11 -3.72
C CYS A 165 -4.96 -2.15 -4.94
N PHE A 166 -5.48 -2.74 -6.00
CA PHE A 166 -4.85 -2.80 -7.31
C PHE A 166 -5.80 -2.24 -8.37
N ALA A 167 -5.28 -1.42 -9.28
CA ALA A 167 -6.04 -0.86 -10.39
C ALA A 167 -5.26 -0.93 -11.70
N MET A 168 -5.98 -1.10 -12.79
CA MET A 168 -5.46 -1.04 -14.16
C MET A 168 -6.26 -0.07 -14.99
N PHE A 169 -5.57 0.71 -15.83
CA PHE A 169 -6.17 1.69 -16.72
C PHE A 169 -5.66 1.48 -18.14
N ILE A 170 -6.58 1.51 -19.09
CA ILE A 170 -6.28 1.47 -20.53
C ILE A 170 -7.04 2.62 -21.20
N SER A 171 -6.33 3.41 -22.01
CA SER A 171 -6.90 4.45 -22.85
C SER A 171 -6.25 4.43 -24.22
N GLY A 172 -6.97 4.95 -25.23
CA GLY A 172 -6.46 5.12 -26.57
C GLY A 172 -6.79 3.95 -27.50
N GLN A 173 -5.95 3.73 -28.50
CA GLN A 173 -6.10 2.68 -29.49
C GLN A 173 -5.08 1.58 -29.23
N PRO A 174 -5.48 0.30 -29.29
CA PRO A 174 -4.52 -0.79 -29.35
C PRO A 174 -3.58 -0.65 -30.54
N GLU A 175 -2.42 -1.26 -30.46
CA GLU A 175 -1.46 -1.25 -31.58
C GLU A 175 -2.10 -1.82 -32.84
N LYS A 176 -2.00 -1.07 -33.94
CA LYS A 176 -2.48 -1.53 -35.25
C LYS A 176 -1.63 -2.71 -35.70
N SER A 177 -2.27 -3.82 -35.96
CA SER A 177 -1.62 -4.90 -36.68
C SER A 177 -1.77 -4.67 -38.18
N TRP A 178 -0.85 -5.24 -38.98
CA TRP A 178 -0.96 -5.17 -40.44
C TRP A 178 -2.23 -5.81 -40.97
N ARG A 179 -2.89 -6.65 -40.19
CA ARG A 179 -4.04 -7.48 -40.56
C ARG A 179 -5.39 -6.93 -40.10
N VAL A 180 -5.40 -6.28 -38.96
CA VAL A 180 -6.63 -5.83 -38.28
C VAL A 180 -6.44 -4.43 -37.74
N ASP A 181 -7.38 -3.56 -38.01
CA ASP A 181 -7.53 -2.30 -37.25
C ASP A 181 -8.32 -2.64 -35.98
N PRO A 182 -7.70 -2.62 -34.82
CA PRO A 182 -8.35 -3.05 -33.56
C PRO A 182 -9.38 -2.05 -33.03
N GLY A 183 -9.54 -0.89 -33.70
CA GLY A 183 -10.43 0.17 -33.23
C GLY A 183 -9.92 0.86 -31.96
N LYS A 184 -10.85 1.43 -31.18
CA LYS A 184 -10.53 2.03 -29.87
C LYS A 184 -10.39 0.97 -28.80
N GLY A 185 -9.55 1.23 -27.79
CA GLY A 185 -9.47 0.42 -26.57
C GLY A 185 -10.87 0.21 -25.96
N ASN A 186 -11.16 -0.98 -25.55
CA ASN A 186 -12.49 -1.35 -25.07
C ASN A 186 -12.42 -2.25 -23.84
N TYR A 187 -13.59 -2.45 -23.25
CA TYR A 187 -13.80 -3.33 -22.10
C TYR A 187 -13.16 -4.72 -22.27
N PHE A 188 -13.28 -5.33 -23.44
CA PHE A 188 -12.76 -6.70 -23.69
C PHE A 188 -11.24 -6.78 -23.64
N GLN A 189 -10.54 -5.69 -23.98
CA GLN A 189 -9.10 -5.61 -23.85
C GLN A 189 -8.66 -5.64 -22.40
N LEU A 190 -9.29 -4.82 -21.55
CA LEU A 190 -9.01 -4.79 -20.11
C LEU A 190 -9.37 -6.12 -19.45
N LYS A 191 -10.55 -6.69 -19.80
CA LYS A 191 -10.99 -8.00 -19.35
C LYS A 191 -10.00 -9.11 -19.71
N GLY A 192 -9.44 -9.08 -20.93
CA GLY A 192 -8.45 -10.06 -21.36
C GLY A 192 -7.17 -10.04 -20.52
N TYR A 193 -6.66 -8.86 -20.16
CA TYR A 193 -5.50 -8.75 -19.25
C TYR A 193 -5.85 -9.26 -17.86
N LEU A 194 -7.03 -8.92 -17.33
CA LEU A 194 -7.50 -9.42 -16.04
C LEU A 194 -7.63 -10.95 -16.03
N GLU A 195 -8.20 -11.55 -17.07
CA GLU A 195 -8.30 -12.99 -17.20
C GLU A 195 -6.94 -13.66 -17.20
N LEU A 196 -5.98 -13.13 -17.96
CA LEU A 196 -4.62 -13.66 -18.00
C LEU A 196 -3.90 -13.54 -16.65
N LEU A 197 -4.15 -12.46 -15.90
CA LEU A 197 -3.63 -12.30 -14.54
C LEU A 197 -4.22 -13.33 -13.58
N LEU A 198 -5.54 -13.47 -13.54
CA LEU A 198 -6.23 -14.41 -12.66
C LEU A 198 -5.80 -15.84 -12.94
N LYS A 199 -5.66 -16.21 -14.22
CA LYS A 199 -5.20 -17.53 -14.64
C LYS A 199 -3.80 -17.87 -14.13
N ARG A 200 -2.90 -16.87 -13.96
CA ARG A 200 -1.57 -17.09 -13.37
C ARG A 200 -1.63 -17.53 -11.91
N PHE A 201 -2.70 -17.16 -11.21
CA PHE A 201 -2.96 -17.57 -9.82
C PHE A 201 -3.89 -18.77 -9.71
N GLY A 202 -4.24 -19.39 -10.84
CA GLY A 202 -5.15 -20.54 -10.88
C GLY A 202 -6.62 -20.17 -10.68
N CYS A 203 -6.97 -18.88 -10.78
CA CYS A 203 -8.34 -18.41 -10.69
C CYS A 203 -8.99 -18.37 -12.07
N ASP A 204 -10.19 -18.93 -12.18
CA ASP A 204 -11.00 -18.85 -13.40
C ASP A 204 -11.94 -17.63 -13.31
N ILE A 205 -11.82 -16.71 -14.27
CA ILE A 205 -12.68 -15.51 -14.31
C ILE A 205 -14.16 -15.88 -14.47
N TYR A 206 -14.48 -17.01 -15.09
CA TYR A 206 -15.86 -17.46 -15.28
C TYR A 206 -16.48 -18.06 -14.01
N SER A 207 -15.69 -18.33 -12.98
CA SER A 207 -16.17 -18.72 -11.66
C SER A 207 -16.54 -17.53 -10.76
N LEU A 208 -16.23 -16.30 -11.22
CA LEU A 208 -16.55 -15.08 -10.48
C LEU A 208 -17.97 -14.59 -10.80
N GLU A 209 -18.67 -14.17 -9.77
CA GLU A 209 -19.95 -13.49 -9.94
C GLU A 209 -19.71 -12.09 -10.53
N THR A 210 -20.58 -11.70 -11.45
CA THR A 210 -20.54 -10.37 -12.06
C THR A 210 -21.75 -9.56 -11.61
N GLU A 211 -21.49 -8.38 -11.10
CA GLU A 211 -22.52 -7.42 -10.71
C GLU A 211 -22.57 -6.23 -11.69
N ALA A 212 -23.70 -5.56 -11.76
CA ALA A 212 -23.79 -4.32 -12.50
C ALA A 212 -22.93 -3.24 -11.83
N ALA A 213 -22.25 -2.43 -12.63
CA ALA A 213 -21.52 -1.28 -12.10
C ALA A 213 -22.48 -0.34 -11.36
N PRO A 214 -22.05 0.27 -10.23
CA PRO A 214 -22.83 1.32 -9.58
C PRO A 214 -23.20 2.43 -10.56
N ALA A 215 -24.44 2.94 -10.44
CA ALA A 215 -24.96 3.92 -11.39
C ALA A 215 -24.29 5.30 -11.33
N ASP A 216 -23.48 5.54 -10.31
CA ASP A 216 -22.75 6.77 -10.05
C ASP A 216 -21.23 6.70 -10.42
N LEU A 217 -20.82 5.58 -11.03
CA LEU A 217 -19.45 5.36 -11.57
C LEU A 217 -19.47 5.15 -13.13
#